data_b3cd0ca3c49272eac4d95629d960cb56
#
_entry.id   b3cd0ca3c49272eac4d95629d960cb56
#
_cell.length_a   1.000
_cell.length_b   1.000
_cell.length_c   1.000
_cell.angle_alpha   90.00
_cell.angle_beta   90.00
_cell.angle_gamma   90.00
#
_symmetry.space_group_name_H-M   'P 1'
#
loop_
_entity.id
_entity.type
_entity.pdbx_description
1 polymer ?
#
loop_
_entity_poly.entity_id
_entity_poly.type
_entity_poly.pdbx_seq_one_letter_code
_entity_poly.pdbx_strand_id
1 'polypeptide(L)'
;MQQTFEQISVVVQGPVQNYQGRTHHEEGITQRCLESIRTHLPGAKIILSTWPDQDLAGLDYDQLVISQDPGVNLVDGLPQFPKNYNRQLVSTQAGLAQVTTPYAIKLRSDNYLIGNEFVAIQHSFLKSESEHKVFEEKIVINSNLFRRTSHGRSVLMSPSDFFYFGRTANLIKFGNSHYSWIILLPNMLFRSCSRLPNRAIH
;
A
#
# COMPACT_ATOMS: atom_id res chain seq x y z
N MET A 1 26.85 12.49 -0.83
CA MET A 1 26.48 11.10 -0.44
C MET A 1 25.03 10.89 -0.86
N GLN A 2 24.73 9.80 -1.55
CA GLN A 2 23.36 9.43 -1.87
C GLN A 2 22.70 8.90 -0.60
N GLN A 3 21.50 9.38 -0.28
CA GLN A 3 20.73 8.88 0.87
C GLN A 3 20.36 7.42 0.63
N THR A 4 20.64 6.52 1.59
CA THR A 4 20.26 5.11 1.54
C THR A 4 19.10 4.83 2.50
N PHE A 5 18.26 3.86 2.16
CA PHE A 5 17.03 3.52 2.91
C PHE A 5 17.04 2.07 3.41
N GLU A 6 18.21 1.57 3.81
CA GLU A 6 18.40 0.20 4.31
C GLU A 6 17.55 -0.15 5.55
N GLN A 7 17.08 0.86 6.27
CA GLN A 7 16.19 0.72 7.43
C GLN A 7 14.71 0.49 7.03
N ILE A 8 14.41 0.46 5.73
CA ILE A 8 13.05 0.35 5.21
C ILE A 8 12.91 -0.92 4.36
N SER A 9 11.89 -1.70 4.62
CA SER A 9 11.43 -2.74 3.69
C SER A 9 10.12 -2.32 3.03
N VAL A 10 9.99 -2.59 1.74
CA VAL A 10 8.77 -2.30 0.98
C VAL A 10 8.06 -3.59 0.65
N VAL A 11 6.90 -3.79 1.24
CA VAL A 11 5.99 -4.90 0.91
C VAL A 11 5.11 -4.46 -0.26
N VAL A 12 5.43 -4.96 -1.44
CA VAL A 12 4.61 -4.79 -2.65
C VAL A 12 3.60 -5.93 -2.66
N GLN A 13 2.32 -5.60 -2.44
CA GLN A 13 1.27 -6.61 -2.30
C GLN A 13 0.25 -6.56 -3.43
N GLY A 14 -0.23 -7.71 -3.84
CA GLY A 14 -1.29 -7.90 -4.83
C GLY A 14 -0.88 -8.75 -6.02
N PRO A 15 -1.77 -8.91 -7.00
CA PRO A 15 -1.45 -9.66 -8.21
C PRO A 15 -0.41 -8.93 -9.07
N VAL A 16 0.40 -9.67 -9.79
CA VAL A 16 1.30 -9.11 -10.81
C VAL A 16 0.47 -8.66 -12.01
N GLN A 17 0.69 -7.44 -12.45
CA GLN A 17 -0.14 -6.77 -13.46
C GLN A 17 0.72 -6.21 -14.60
N ASN A 18 1.48 -7.10 -15.25
CA ASN A 18 2.40 -6.74 -16.34
C ASN A 18 1.86 -7.03 -17.74
N TYR A 19 0.72 -7.70 -17.85
CA TYR A 19 0.20 -8.14 -19.15
C TYR A 19 -0.40 -7.01 -19.99
N GLN A 20 -0.28 -7.15 -21.29
CA GLN A 20 -0.81 -6.22 -22.28
C GLN A 20 -2.33 -6.30 -22.40
N GLY A 21 -2.94 -5.23 -22.91
CA GLY A 21 -4.37 -5.22 -23.25
C GLY A 21 -5.31 -4.93 -22.08
N ARG A 22 -4.83 -4.48 -20.93
CA ARG A 22 -5.70 -4.00 -19.84
C ARG A 22 -6.26 -2.62 -20.15
N THR A 23 -7.58 -2.50 -20.09
CA THR A 23 -8.26 -1.22 -20.34
C THR A 23 -8.17 -0.23 -19.16
N HIS A 24 -7.84 -0.71 -17.96
CA HIS A 24 -7.91 0.08 -16.71
C HIS A 24 -6.58 0.29 -16.00
N HIS A 25 -5.50 -0.35 -16.45
CA HIS A 25 -4.17 -0.23 -15.85
C HIS A 25 -3.12 -0.02 -16.93
N GLU A 26 -2.05 0.66 -16.56
CA GLU A 26 -0.86 0.82 -17.38
C GLU A 26 -0.17 -0.53 -17.58
N GLU A 27 0.30 -0.81 -18.79
CA GLU A 27 1.13 -1.98 -19.07
C GLU A 27 2.41 -1.92 -18.24
N GLY A 28 2.87 -3.05 -17.74
CA GLY A 28 4.08 -3.13 -16.94
C GLY A 28 3.99 -2.42 -15.58
N ILE A 29 2.78 -2.16 -15.07
CA ILE A 29 2.60 -1.35 -13.85
C ILE A 29 3.32 -1.95 -12.64
N THR A 30 3.36 -3.29 -12.50
CA THR A 30 4.05 -3.93 -11.38
C THR A 30 5.57 -3.80 -11.54
N GLN A 31 6.11 -3.95 -12.74
CA GLN A 31 7.52 -3.68 -13.02
C GLN A 31 7.87 -2.24 -12.68
N ARG A 32 7.07 -1.28 -13.14
CA ARG A 32 7.24 0.15 -12.83
C ARG A 32 7.15 0.44 -11.33
N CYS A 33 6.28 -0.25 -10.62
CA CYS A 33 6.20 -0.19 -9.15
C CYS A 33 7.56 -0.52 -8.52
N LEU A 34 8.15 -1.66 -8.88
CA LEU A 34 9.43 -2.12 -8.34
C LEU A 34 10.59 -1.17 -8.73
N GLU A 35 10.67 -0.76 -9.98
CA GLU A 35 11.66 0.21 -10.48
C GLU A 35 11.58 1.54 -9.74
N SER A 36 10.37 2.01 -9.44
CA SER A 36 10.17 3.25 -8.68
C SER A 36 10.70 3.16 -7.25
N ILE A 37 10.62 1.98 -6.63
CA ILE A 37 11.18 1.75 -5.29
C ILE A 37 12.70 1.82 -5.36
N ARG A 38 13.34 1.15 -6.32
CA ARG A 38 14.81 1.24 -6.50
C ARG A 38 15.27 2.68 -6.75
N THR A 39 14.48 3.44 -7.50
CA THR A 39 14.80 4.84 -7.83
C THR A 39 14.68 5.77 -6.63
N HIS A 40 13.56 5.69 -5.90
CA HIS A 40 13.24 6.65 -4.83
C HIS A 40 13.69 6.22 -3.44
N LEU A 41 13.93 4.92 -3.24
CA LEU A 41 14.36 4.34 -1.97
C LEU A 41 15.58 3.42 -2.17
N PRO A 42 16.72 3.93 -2.68
CA PRO A 42 17.90 3.09 -2.90
C PRO A 42 18.35 2.45 -1.59
N GLY A 43 18.63 1.14 -1.63
CA GLY A 43 18.99 0.33 -0.47
C GLY A 43 17.81 -0.28 0.31
N ALA A 44 16.56 0.14 0.05
CA ALA A 44 15.39 -0.49 0.66
C ALA A 44 15.20 -1.92 0.14
N LYS A 45 14.85 -2.85 1.06
CA LYS A 45 14.53 -4.24 0.70
C LYS A 45 13.13 -4.33 0.11
N ILE A 46 12.98 -4.97 -1.04
CA ILE A 46 11.70 -5.19 -1.70
C ILE A 46 11.20 -6.62 -1.44
N ILE A 47 10.01 -6.73 -0.85
CA ILE A 47 9.31 -7.99 -0.60
C ILE A 47 8.07 -8.02 -1.49
N LEU A 48 8.08 -8.84 -2.54
CA LEU A 48 6.91 -9.04 -3.40
C LEU A 48 6.01 -10.10 -2.75
N SER A 49 4.80 -9.70 -2.34
CA SER A 49 3.81 -10.58 -1.73
C SER A 49 2.61 -10.75 -2.67
N THR A 50 2.49 -11.93 -3.26
CA THR A 50 1.54 -12.20 -4.34
C THR A 50 0.95 -13.60 -4.25
N TRP A 51 0.25 -14.02 -5.30
CA TRP A 51 -0.46 -15.29 -5.43
C TRP A 51 0.36 -16.30 -6.24
N PRO A 52 0.00 -17.61 -6.20
CA PRO A 52 0.54 -18.60 -7.13
C PRO A 52 0.27 -18.23 -8.60
N ASP A 53 1.02 -18.84 -9.50
CA ASP A 53 0.81 -18.78 -10.96
C ASP A 53 0.88 -17.36 -11.56
N GLN A 54 1.64 -16.46 -10.93
CA GLN A 54 1.94 -15.14 -11.49
C GLN A 54 3.18 -15.20 -12.38
N ASP A 55 3.18 -14.42 -13.47
CA ASP A 55 4.38 -14.23 -14.27
C ASP A 55 5.31 -13.25 -13.54
N LEU A 56 6.41 -13.78 -13.03
CA LEU A 56 7.42 -13.06 -12.26
C LEU A 56 8.66 -12.69 -13.08
N ALA A 57 8.68 -13.05 -14.39
CA ALA A 57 9.83 -12.83 -15.24
C ALA A 57 10.18 -11.33 -15.34
N GLY A 58 11.46 -11.01 -15.15
CA GLY A 58 11.97 -9.64 -15.26
C GLY A 58 11.63 -8.71 -14.10
N LEU A 59 10.98 -9.18 -13.04
CA LEU A 59 10.68 -8.38 -11.86
C LEU A 59 11.86 -8.33 -10.89
N ASP A 60 12.27 -7.13 -10.47
CA ASP A 60 13.36 -6.90 -9.53
C ASP A 60 12.85 -6.77 -8.09
N TYR A 61 12.89 -7.86 -7.35
CA TYR A 61 12.57 -7.93 -5.92
C TYR A 61 13.65 -8.74 -5.16
N ASP A 62 13.79 -8.48 -3.86
CA ASP A 62 14.78 -9.18 -3.01
C ASP A 62 14.20 -10.44 -2.37
N GLN A 63 12.89 -10.46 -2.11
CA GLN A 63 12.22 -11.61 -1.49
C GLN A 63 10.82 -11.80 -2.07
N LEU A 64 10.45 -13.06 -2.31
CA LEU A 64 9.12 -13.45 -2.77
C LEU A 64 8.34 -14.11 -1.64
N VAL A 65 7.08 -13.74 -1.50
CA VAL A 65 6.12 -14.36 -0.58
C VAL A 65 4.89 -14.77 -1.39
N ILE A 66 4.62 -16.06 -1.45
CA ILE A 66 3.45 -16.62 -2.13
C ILE A 66 2.41 -17.00 -1.09
N SER A 67 1.21 -16.49 -1.22
CA SER A 67 0.05 -16.83 -0.36
C SER A 67 -1.06 -17.47 -1.18
N GLN A 68 -1.79 -18.39 -0.56
CA GLN A 68 -2.99 -18.93 -1.22
C GLN A 68 -4.04 -17.82 -1.35
N ASP A 69 -4.65 -17.69 -2.55
CA ASP A 69 -5.70 -16.69 -2.78
C ASP A 69 -6.95 -17.05 -1.96
N PRO A 70 -7.38 -16.22 -1.01
CA PRO A 70 -8.59 -16.46 -0.21
C PRO A 70 -9.89 -16.24 -1.00
N GLY A 71 -9.79 -15.84 -2.25
CA GLY A 71 -10.95 -15.48 -3.07
C GLY A 71 -11.49 -14.08 -2.79
N VAL A 72 -12.58 -13.76 -3.48
CA VAL A 72 -13.27 -12.47 -3.31
C VAL A 72 -14.24 -12.50 -2.13
N ASN A 73 -14.40 -11.36 -1.48
CA ASN A 73 -15.48 -11.16 -0.51
C ASN A 73 -16.75 -10.72 -1.24
N LEU A 74 -17.86 -11.35 -0.93
CA LEU A 74 -19.17 -10.90 -1.37
C LEU A 74 -19.76 -9.96 -0.30
N VAL A 75 -20.19 -8.77 -0.72
CA VAL A 75 -20.88 -7.84 0.17
C VAL A 75 -22.33 -8.26 0.26
N ASP A 76 -22.81 -8.56 1.47
CA ASP A 76 -24.18 -9.00 1.75
C ASP A 76 -24.64 -10.22 0.90
N GLY A 77 -23.68 -11.09 0.51
CA GLY A 77 -23.95 -12.23 -0.36
C GLY A 77 -24.23 -11.87 -1.82
N LEU A 78 -24.03 -10.62 -2.22
CA LEU A 78 -24.32 -10.13 -3.57
C LEU A 78 -23.12 -10.31 -4.49
N PRO A 79 -23.16 -11.26 -5.46
CA PRO A 79 -22.02 -11.56 -6.35
C PRO A 79 -21.67 -10.40 -7.29
N GLN A 80 -22.59 -9.48 -7.57
CA GLN A 80 -22.36 -8.32 -8.43
C GLN A 80 -21.44 -7.25 -7.81
N PHE A 81 -21.13 -7.33 -6.51
CA PHE A 81 -20.24 -6.39 -5.81
C PHE A 81 -19.05 -7.11 -5.14
N PRO A 82 -18.20 -7.82 -5.90
CA PRO A 82 -17.06 -8.50 -5.33
C PRO A 82 -16.07 -7.47 -4.75
N LYS A 83 -15.53 -7.78 -3.58
CA LYS A 83 -14.48 -7.00 -2.92
C LYS A 83 -13.24 -7.85 -2.70
N ASN A 84 -12.10 -7.22 -2.61
CA ASN A 84 -10.80 -7.89 -2.43
C ASN A 84 -10.20 -7.67 -1.04
N TYR A 85 -11.06 -7.50 -0.01
CA TYR A 85 -10.57 -7.20 1.35
C TYR A 85 -9.69 -8.32 1.91
N ASN A 86 -10.14 -9.57 1.82
CA ASN A 86 -9.36 -10.71 2.30
C ASN A 86 -8.05 -10.89 1.50
N ARG A 87 -8.10 -10.68 0.19
CA ARG A 87 -6.89 -10.70 -0.64
C ARG A 87 -5.88 -9.67 -0.18
N GLN A 88 -6.32 -8.43 0.04
CA GLN A 88 -5.43 -7.37 0.54
C GLN A 88 -4.88 -7.70 1.93
N LEU A 89 -5.72 -8.20 2.83
CA LEU A 89 -5.32 -8.56 4.18
C LEU A 89 -4.26 -9.67 4.16
N VAL A 90 -4.56 -10.79 3.50
CA VAL A 90 -3.67 -11.97 3.45
C VAL A 90 -2.31 -11.61 2.86
N SER A 91 -2.27 -10.95 1.69
CA SER A 91 -0.99 -10.61 1.05
C SER A 91 -0.22 -9.54 1.85
N THR A 92 -0.91 -8.57 2.46
CA THR A 92 -0.24 -7.56 3.30
C THR A 92 0.37 -8.20 4.55
N GLN A 93 -0.39 -9.02 5.27
CA GLN A 93 0.10 -9.67 6.49
C GLN A 93 1.24 -10.64 6.21
N ALA A 94 1.13 -11.46 5.16
CA ALA A 94 2.18 -12.39 4.77
C ALA A 94 3.49 -11.66 4.42
N GLY A 95 3.41 -10.56 3.67
CA GLY A 95 4.58 -9.73 3.35
C GLY A 95 5.16 -9.04 4.58
N LEU A 96 4.33 -8.41 5.42
CA LEU A 96 4.78 -7.73 6.64
C LEU A 96 5.43 -8.69 7.66
N ALA A 97 4.99 -9.95 7.71
CA ALA A 97 5.60 -10.97 8.55
C ALA A 97 7.06 -11.29 8.17
N GLN A 98 7.49 -10.96 6.96
CA GLN A 98 8.86 -11.15 6.48
C GLN A 98 9.76 -9.92 6.66
N VAL A 99 9.21 -8.81 7.15
CA VAL A 99 9.96 -7.57 7.35
C VAL A 99 10.80 -7.67 8.61
N THR A 100 12.10 -7.44 8.46
CA THR A 100 13.09 -7.42 9.56
C THR A 100 13.60 -6.01 9.88
N THR A 101 13.31 -5.03 9.04
CA THR A 101 13.71 -3.63 9.22
C THR A 101 12.79 -2.89 10.19
N PRO A 102 13.27 -1.84 10.88
CA PRO A 102 12.45 -1.08 11.83
C PRO A 102 11.27 -0.35 11.17
N TYR A 103 11.39 0.03 9.90
CA TYR A 103 10.33 0.68 9.14
C TYR A 103 9.89 -0.18 7.97
N ALA A 104 8.61 -0.08 7.64
CA ALA A 104 8.04 -0.75 6.49
C ALA A 104 7.15 0.17 5.67
N ILE A 105 7.04 -0.16 4.39
CA ILE A 105 6.05 0.38 3.48
C ILE A 105 5.15 -0.76 3.03
N LYS A 106 3.84 -0.54 3.04
CA LYS A 106 2.89 -1.35 2.28
C LYS A 106 2.52 -0.57 1.03
N LEU A 107 2.76 -1.15 -0.12
CA LEU A 107 2.44 -0.58 -1.43
C LEU A 107 1.68 -1.61 -2.26
N ARG A 108 0.63 -1.19 -2.98
CA ARG A 108 -0.03 -2.08 -3.93
C ARG A 108 0.80 -2.24 -5.20
N SER A 109 0.77 -3.43 -5.77
CA SER A 109 1.50 -3.79 -7.01
C SER A 109 1.08 -3.00 -8.25
N ASP A 110 -0.05 -2.30 -8.20
CA ASP A 110 -0.59 -1.44 -9.26
C ASP A 110 -0.40 0.06 -8.99
N ASN A 111 0.54 0.42 -8.12
CA ASN A 111 0.93 1.80 -7.81
C ASN A 111 2.45 1.93 -7.85
N TYR A 112 2.96 3.13 -8.02
CA TYR A 112 4.38 3.40 -7.99
C TYR A 112 4.70 4.70 -7.25
N LEU A 113 5.92 4.78 -6.74
CA LEU A 113 6.42 5.96 -6.05
C LEU A 113 6.85 7.01 -7.08
N ILE A 114 6.68 8.29 -6.75
CA ILE A 114 7.20 9.41 -7.53
C ILE A 114 8.10 10.33 -6.69
N GLY A 115 8.37 9.95 -5.44
CA GLY A 115 9.25 10.64 -4.50
C GLY A 115 9.38 9.86 -3.20
N ASN A 116 10.15 10.39 -2.26
CA ASN A 116 10.41 9.79 -0.94
C ASN A 116 10.19 10.78 0.23
N GLU A 117 9.59 11.91 -0.02
CA GLU A 117 9.37 12.99 0.97
C GLU A 117 8.56 12.52 2.17
N PHE A 118 7.75 11.48 2.02
CA PHE A 118 6.97 10.88 3.10
C PHE A 118 7.84 10.38 4.26
N VAL A 119 9.11 10.05 3.99
CA VAL A 119 10.06 9.61 5.04
C VAL A 119 10.38 10.77 5.98
N ALA A 120 10.72 11.93 5.42
CA ALA A 120 10.98 13.14 6.23
C ALA A 120 9.73 13.62 6.95
N ILE A 121 8.58 13.54 6.30
CA ILE A 121 7.30 13.97 6.87
C ILE A 121 6.91 13.12 8.07
N GLN A 122 7.13 11.81 8.05
CA GLN A 122 6.82 10.92 9.17
C GLN A 122 7.53 11.37 10.46
N HIS A 123 8.78 11.84 10.34
CA HIS A 123 9.57 12.34 11.46
C HIS A 123 9.22 13.77 11.88
N SER A 124 8.64 14.57 10.97
CA SER A 124 8.37 16.00 11.21
C SER A 124 7.14 16.25 12.07
N PHE A 125 6.20 15.31 12.15
CA PHE A 125 4.97 15.47 12.91
C PHE A 125 5.11 14.82 14.28
N LEU A 126 5.21 15.66 15.30
CA LEU A 126 5.21 15.22 16.68
C LEU A 126 3.91 14.47 16.99
N LYS A 127 4.05 13.42 17.76
CA LYS A 127 2.95 12.64 18.26
C LYS A 127 2.23 13.40 19.35
N SER A 128 0.92 13.53 19.27
CA SER A 128 0.13 14.01 20.41
C SER A 128 0.07 12.91 21.47
N GLU A 129 0.35 13.27 22.72
CA GLU A 129 0.06 12.40 23.85
C GLU A 129 -1.47 12.30 24.00
N SER A 130 -1.96 11.07 24.05
CA SER A 130 -3.37 10.77 24.23
C SER A 130 -3.52 9.41 24.89
N GLU A 131 -4.49 9.26 25.76
CA GLU A 131 -4.86 7.97 26.37
C GLU A 131 -5.34 6.94 25.33
N HIS A 132 -5.78 7.42 24.17
CA HIS A 132 -6.25 6.59 23.04
C HIS A 132 -5.14 6.25 22.04
N LYS A 133 -3.89 6.43 22.41
CA LYS A 133 -2.73 6.16 21.56
C LYS A 133 -2.56 4.67 21.27
N VAL A 134 -2.82 4.27 20.03
CA VAL A 134 -2.66 2.87 19.58
C VAL A 134 -1.24 2.58 19.07
N PHE A 135 -0.59 3.55 18.44
CA PHE A 135 0.72 3.40 17.80
C PHE A 135 1.81 4.18 18.53
N GLU A 136 3.02 3.67 18.50
CA GLU A 136 4.20 4.37 19.03
C GLU A 136 4.52 5.62 18.22
N GLU A 137 4.47 5.50 16.89
CA GLU A 137 4.67 6.58 15.94
C GLU A 137 3.49 6.66 14.98
N LYS A 138 3.35 7.79 14.32
CA LYS A 138 2.30 8.00 13.33
C LYS A 138 2.57 7.17 12.07
N ILE A 139 1.52 6.67 11.45
CA ILE A 139 1.57 6.02 10.14
C ILE A 139 1.23 7.06 9.09
N VAL A 140 2.08 7.16 8.07
CA VAL A 140 1.83 7.97 6.88
C VAL A 140 0.97 7.18 5.92
N ILE A 141 -0.07 7.80 5.39
CA ILE A 141 -0.96 7.20 4.40
C ILE A 141 -1.14 8.11 3.19
N ASN A 142 -1.57 7.51 2.10
CA ASN A 142 -1.98 8.24 0.91
C ASN A 142 -3.33 8.94 1.15
N SER A 143 -3.43 10.23 0.80
CA SER A 143 -4.67 11.00 0.87
C SER A 143 -5.65 10.73 -0.28
N ASN A 144 -5.20 10.11 -1.38
CA ASN A 144 -6.06 9.76 -2.49
C ASN A 144 -7.09 8.71 -2.07
N LEU A 145 -8.34 8.90 -2.49
CA LEU A 145 -9.47 8.02 -2.17
C LEU A 145 -9.80 7.89 -0.67
N PHE A 146 -9.41 8.87 0.14
CA PHE A 146 -9.96 8.98 1.48
C PHE A 146 -11.45 9.36 1.39
N ARG A 147 -12.32 8.50 1.91
CA ARG A 147 -13.75 8.63 1.70
C ARG A 147 -14.48 9.01 2.99
N ARG A 148 -15.41 9.96 2.90
CA ARG A 148 -16.40 10.25 3.94
C ARG A 148 -17.67 9.44 3.76
N THR A 149 -17.94 8.98 2.54
CA THR A 149 -19.13 8.18 2.22
C THR A 149 -18.72 6.99 1.35
N SER A 150 -19.38 5.85 1.55
CA SER A 150 -19.26 4.66 0.72
C SER A 150 -20.65 4.10 0.47
N HIS A 151 -21.02 3.88 -0.80
CA HIS A 151 -22.35 3.39 -1.18
C HIS A 151 -23.52 4.16 -0.55
N GLY A 152 -23.40 5.51 -0.49
CA GLY A 152 -24.44 6.39 0.07
C GLY A 152 -24.50 6.43 1.61
N ARG A 153 -23.65 5.69 2.31
CA ARG A 153 -23.56 5.69 3.78
C ARG A 153 -22.32 6.44 4.25
N SER A 154 -22.43 7.18 5.33
CA SER A 154 -21.26 7.79 5.98
C SER A 154 -20.33 6.70 6.50
N VAL A 155 -19.03 6.83 6.20
CA VAL A 155 -17.99 5.96 6.75
C VAL A 155 -17.06 6.79 7.64
N LEU A 156 -16.85 6.29 8.84
CA LEU A 156 -15.92 6.89 9.77
C LEU A 156 -14.51 6.41 9.40
N MET A 157 -13.65 7.34 8.95
CA MET A 157 -12.26 7.05 8.59
C MET A 157 -12.11 5.85 7.63
N SER A 158 -12.27 6.11 6.33
CA SER A 158 -11.97 5.13 5.29
C SER A 158 -10.67 5.52 4.59
N PRO A 159 -9.50 5.15 5.14
CA PRO A 159 -8.22 5.45 4.51
C PRO A 159 -8.07 4.67 3.21
N SER A 160 -7.31 5.25 2.29
CA SER A 160 -6.89 4.54 1.08
C SER A 160 -5.99 3.36 1.44
N ASP A 161 -6.20 2.24 0.77
CA ASP A 161 -5.39 1.03 0.92
C ASP A 161 -4.15 0.98 0.02
N PHE A 162 -3.85 2.06 -0.69
CA PHE A 162 -2.79 2.07 -1.69
C PHE A 162 -1.40 2.07 -1.09
N PHE A 163 -1.20 2.83 -0.02
CA PHE A 163 0.10 3.04 0.58
C PHE A 163 0.00 3.32 2.08
N TYR A 164 0.88 2.67 2.84
CA TYR A 164 1.13 2.95 4.25
C TYR A 164 2.63 2.94 4.51
N PHE A 165 3.14 3.89 5.30
CA PHE A 165 4.51 3.94 5.77
C PHE A 165 4.56 4.22 7.27
N GLY A 166 5.41 3.49 8.00
CA GLY A 166 5.63 3.68 9.43
C GLY A 166 6.48 2.58 10.05
N ARG A 167 6.57 2.55 11.37
CA ARG A 167 7.22 1.46 12.08
C ARG A 167 6.58 0.13 11.73
N THR A 168 7.41 -0.88 11.48
CA THR A 168 6.95 -2.23 11.12
C THR A 168 5.96 -2.78 12.13
N ALA A 169 6.24 -2.65 13.43
CA ALA A 169 5.32 -3.08 14.49
C ALA A 169 3.96 -2.37 14.44
N ASN A 170 3.95 -1.08 14.07
CA ASN A 170 2.72 -0.32 13.93
C ASN A 170 1.91 -0.76 12.70
N LEU A 171 2.58 -1.06 11.57
CA LEU A 171 1.91 -1.55 10.36
C LEU A 171 1.32 -2.95 10.57
N ILE A 172 2.00 -3.82 11.31
CA ILE A 172 1.48 -5.13 11.69
C ILE A 172 0.21 -4.97 12.56
N LYS A 173 0.25 -4.09 13.56
CA LYS A 173 -0.94 -3.78 14.38
C LYS A 173 -2.07 -3.19 13.54
N PHE A 174 -1.73 -2.31 12.59
CA PHE A 174 -2.70 -1.69 11.68
C PHE A 174 -3.37 -2.71 10.77
N GLY A 175 -2.62 -3.65 10.21
CA GLY A 175 -3.16 -4.75 9.40
C GLY A 175 -4.08 -5.69 10.19
N ASN A 176 -3.94 -5.75 11.51
CA ASN A 176 -4.75 -6.59 12.40
C ASN A 176 -5.95 -5.85 13.03
N SER A 177 -5.99 -4.53 12.96
CA SER A 177 -7.06 -3.71 13.56
C SER A 177 -7.74 -2.83 12.50
N HIS A 178 -9.06 -2.90 12.43
CA HIS A 178 -9.86 -2.06 11.55
C HIS A 178 -9.94 -0.58 12.01
N TYR A 179 -9.26 -0.19 13.09
CA TYR A 179 -9.37 1.14 13.69
C TYR A 179 -7.99 1.69 14.02
N SER A 180 -7.57 2.73 13.32
CA SER A 180 -6.27 3.35 13.54
C SER A 180 -6.28 4.84 13.27
N TRP A 181 -5.66 5.60 14.13
CA TRP A 181 -5.42 7.03 14.00
C TRP A 181 -4.35 7.30 12.93
N ILE A 182 -4.74 7.95 11.85
CA ILE A 182 -3.90 8.14 10.67
C ILE A 182 -3.70 9.64 10.42
N ILE A 183 -2.48 10.05 10.07
CA ILE A 183 -2.23 11.38 9.54
C ILE A 183 -2.46 11.39 8.05
N LEU A 184 -3.34 12.26 7.62
CA LEU A 184 -3.50 12.65 6.24
C LEU A 184 -2.43 13.68 5.87
N LEU A 185 -1.67 13.40 4.82
CA LEU A 185 -0.81 14.38 4.20
C LEU A 185 -1.49 14.90 2.94
N PRO A 186 -1.72 16.21 2.82
CA PRO A 186 -2.15 16.79 1.56
C PRO A 186 -1.02 16.64 0.53
N ASN A 187 -1.36 16.21 -0.69
CA ASN A 187 -0.49 16.20 -1.86
C ASN A 187 0.70 15.22 -1.85
N MET A 188 0.60 14.05 -1.24
CA MET A 188 1.58 13.01 -1.51
C MET A 188 1.45 12.50 -2.94
N LEU A 189 2.55 12.55 -3.63
CA LEU A 189 2.85 12.28 -5.01
C LEU A 189 2.74 10.78 -5.37
N PHE A 190 1.52 10.23 -5.34
CA PHE A 190 1.24 8.90 -5.88
C PHE A 190 0.28 9.02 -7.05
N ARG A 191 0.66 8.43 -8.17
CA ARG A 191 -0.31 8.17 -9.24
C ARG A 191 -0.83 6.76 -9.08
N SER A 192 -2.11 6.64 -8.78
CA SER A 192 -2.85 5.42 -9.05
C SER A 192 -3.05 5.33 -10.55
N CYS A 193 -2.71 4.22 -11.15
CA CYS A 193 -2.85 4.01 -12.59
C CYS A 193 -4.28 3.57 -13.00
N SER A 194 -5.29 4.03 -12.28
CA SER A 194 -6.67 3.95 -12.77
C SER A 194 -6.94 5.21 -13.59
N ARG A 195 -7.11 5.08 -14.91
CA ARG A 195 -7.74 6.13 -15.71
C ARG A 195 -9.16 6.31 -15.22
N LEU A 196 -9.35 7.13 -14.20
CA LEU A 196 -10.67 7.71 -13.96
C LEU A 196 -10.87 8.76 -15.05
N PRO A 197 -12.00 8.72 -15.78
CA PRO A 197 -12.33 9.83 -16.68
C PRO A 197 -12.37 11.11 -15.85
N ASN A 198 -11.70 12.16 -16.32
CA ASN A 198 -11.76 13.50 -15.76
C ASN A 198 -13.22 13.92 -15.60
N ARG A 199 -13.78 13.72 -14.41
CA ARG A 199 -14.93 14.51 -14.00
C ARG A 199 -14.36 15.69 -13.24
N ALA A 200 -14.33 16.82 -13.92
CA ALA A 200 -14.20 18.12 -13.29
C ALA A 200 -15.25 18.20 -12.19
N ILE A 201 -14.80 18.36 -10.96
CA ILE A 201 -15.68 18.73 -9.86
C ILE A 201 -15.62 20.25 -9.81
N HIS A 202 -16.73 20.88 -10.20
CA HIS A 202 -17.03 22.27 -9.91
C HIS A 202 -17.31 22.43 -8.41
#